data_eee3ebeaa3e6af777ccd0f07967dd1a5
#
_entry.id   eee3ebeaa3e6af777ccd0f07967dd1a5
#
_cell.length_a   1.000
_cell.length_b   1.000
_cell.length_c   1.000
_cell.angle_alpha   90.00
_cell.angle_beta   90.00
_cell.angle_gamma   90.00
#
_symmetry.space_group_name_H-M   'P 1'
#
loop_
_entity.id
_entity.type
_entity.pdbx_description
1 polymer ?
#
loop_
_entity_poly.entity_id
_entity_poly.type
_entity_poly.pdbx_seq_one_letter_code
_entity_poly.pdbx_strand_id
1 'polypeptide(L)'
;MNGETMAIEARKLTSRQRALVDVMVAEGLPTAQAAVKVGYAEGKSGYVTAHRALKQPHVQQYMMQQIAEQLGVNATLAAAKVMSLASGAKSEYVQLQASQDILDRAGFKPIDRSQVQVAGDIKVSIDLG
;
A
#
# COMPACT_ATOMS: atom_id res chain seq x y z
N MET A 1 -26.43 -0.72 2.74
CA MET A 1 -25.56 -1.63 2.00
C MET A 1 -26.43 -2.68 1.33
N ASN A 2 -26.24 -2.92 0.06
CA ASN A 2 -27.07 -3.88 -0.65
C ASN A 2 -26.56 -5.32 -0.43
N GLY A 3 -27.41 -6.30 -0.75
CA GLY A 3 -27.08 -7.71 -0.53
C GLY A 3 -25.96 -8.21 -1.42
N GLU A 4 -25.81 -7.61 -2.59
CA GLU A 4 -24.74 -8.00 -3.51
C GLU A 4 -23.36 -7.66 -2.96
N THR A 5 -23.21 -6.45 -2.40
CA THR A 5 -21.98 -6.04 -1.76
C THR A 5 -21.64 -6.96 -0.60
N MET A 6 -22.62 -7.27 0.24
CA MET A 6 -22.43 -8.19 1.33
C MET A 6 -22.09 -9.60 0.85
N ALA A 7 -22.73 -10.04 -0.22
CA ALA A 7 -22.45 -11.37 -0.78
C ALA A 7 -21.03 -11.47 -1.30
N ILE A 8 -20.52 -10.42 -1.98
CA ILE A 8 -19.15 -10.39 -2.47
C ILE A 8 -18.17 -10.39 -1.30
N GLU A 9 -18.43 -9.55 -0.31
CA GLU A 9 -17.59 -9.47 0.88
C GLU A 9 -17.66 -10.76 1.70
N ALA A 10 -18.84 -11.39 1.74
CA ALA A 10 -19.03 -12.62 2.46
C ALA A 10 -18.47 -13.83 1.73
N ARG A 11 -18.12 -13.71 0.45
CA ARG A 11 -17.45 -14.80 -0.26
C ARG A 11 -16.16 -15.10 0.47
N LYS A 12 -16.12 -16.25 1.08
CA LYS A 12 -15.02 -16.57 1.98
C LYS A 12 -13.76 -16.92 1.21
N LEU A 13 -12.67 -16.33 1.66
CA LEU A 13 -11.37 -16.80 1.23
C LEU A 13 -11.14 -18.19 1.82
N THR A 14 -10.50 -19.04 1.04
CA THR A 14 -10.02 -20.30 1.59
C THR A 14 -8.88 -20.00 2.57
N SER A 15 -8.62 -20.93 3.48
CA SER A 15 -7.50 -20.78 4.41
C SER A 15 -6.19 -20.56 3.68
N ARG A 16 -6.01 -21.25 2.55
CA ARG A 16 -4.79 -21.14 1.76
C ARG A 16 -4.70 -19.79 1.07
N GLN A 17 -5.81 -19.27 0.53
CA GLN A 17 -5.83 -17.94 -0.07
C GLN A 17 -5.49 -16.86 0.96
N ARG A 18 -6.08 -16.96 2.14
CA ARG A 18 -5.81 -16.03 3.23
C ARG A 18 -4.33 -16.07 3.63
N ALA A 19 -3.80 -17.27 3.81
CA ALA A 19 -2.40 -17.45 4.18
C ALA A 19 -1.46 -16.91 3.10
N LEU A 20 -1.82 -17.10 1.83
CA LEU A 20 -1.04 -16.59 0.71
C LEU A 20 -0.92 -15.07 0.78
N VAL A 21 -2.05 -14.38 0.93
CA VAL A 21 -2.05 -12.93 1.03
C VAL A 21 -1.29 -12.46 2.27
N ASP A 22 -1.54 -13.10 3.40
CA ASP A 22 -0.90 -12.71 4.66
C ASP A 22 0.63 -12.78 4.58
N VAL A 23 1.14 -13.86 4.01
CA VAL A 23 2.58 -14.04 3.86
C VAL A 23 3.16 -13.02 2.88
N MET A 24 2.48 -12.77 1.78
CA MET A 24 2.95 -11.80 0.80
C MET A 24 3.00 -10.39 1.38
N VAL A 25 1.98 -10.01 2.13
CA VAL A 25 1.90 -8.67 2.71
C VAL A 25 2.89 -8.51 3.87
N ALA A 26 2.96 -9.50 4.76
CA ALA A 26 3.80 -9.40 5.95
C ALA A 26 5.29 -9.55 5.64
N GLU A 27 5.64 -10.46 4.74
CA GLU A 27 7.05 -10.79 4.48
C GLU A 27 7.57 -10.27 3.14
N GLY A 28 6.68 -9.72 2.31
CA GLY A 28 7.08 -9.18 1.01
C GLY A 28 7.55 -10.24 0.02
N LEU A 29 7.11 -11.49 0.19
CA LEU A 29 7.54 -12.57 -0.68
C LEU A 29 6.88 -12.52 -2.05
N PRO A 30 7.62 -12.83 -3.11
CA PRO A 30 7.02 -13.02 -4.43
C PRO A 30 6.01 -14.17 -4.42
N THR A 31 5.10 -14.15 -5.37
CA THR A 31 4.02 -15.13 -5.45
C THR A 31 4.52 -16.57 -5.42
N ALA A 32 5.59 -16.87 -6.18
CA ALA A 32 6.10 -18.23 -6.25
C ALA A 32 6.57 -18.76 -4.90
N GLN A 33 7.32 -17.93 -4.17
CA GLN A 33 7.83 -18.33 -2.86
C GLN A 33 6.73 -18.39 -1.82
N ALA A 34 5.81 -17.44 -1.84
CA ALA A 34 4.69 -17.41 -0.92
C ALA A 34 3.79 -18.62 -1.13
N ALA A 35 3.55 -18.99 -2.38
CA ALA A 35 2.71 -20.14 -2.71
C ALA A 35 3.25 -21.44 -2.09
N VAL A 36 4.54 -21.69 -2.27
CA VAL A 36 5.15 -22.90 -1.70
C VAL A 36 5.07 -22.86 -0.18
N LYS A 37 5.34 -21.72 0.41
CA LYS A 37 5.34 -21.57 1.87
C LYS A 37 3.99 -21.89 2.50
N VAL A 38 2.90 -21.57 1.80
CA VAL A 38 1.56 -21.78 2.36
C VAL A 38 0.89 -23.06 1.86
N GLY A 39 1.60 -23.91 1.14
CA GLY A 39 1.13 -25.24 0.80
C GLY A 39 0.61 -25.44 -0.61
N TYR A 40 0.83 -24.50 -1.51
CA TYR A 40 0.57 -24.77 -2.92
C TYR A 40 1.65 -25.71 -3.46
N ALA A 41 1.33 -26.41 -4.56
CA ALA A 41 2.29 -27.31 -5.18
C ALA A 41 3.55 -26.56 -5.60
N GLU A 42 4.69 -27.22 -5.53
CA GLU A 42 5.93 -26.65 -6.02
C GLU A 42 5.92 -26.55 -7.54
N GLY A 43 6.64 -25.57 -8.06
CA GLY A 43 6.82 -25.39 -9.49
C GLY A 43 5.69 -24.60 -10.14
N LYS A 44 5.62 -24.75 -11.44
CA LYS A 44 4.73 -23.94 -12.27
C LYS A 44 3.26 -24.14 -11.93
N SER A 45 2.85 -25.35 -11.62
CA SER A 45 1.45 -25.65 -11.30
C SER A 45 0.97 -24.87 -10.08
N GLY A 46 1.75 -24.89 -9.02
CA GLY A 46 1.40 -24.14 -7.80
C GLY A 46 1.42 -22.64 -8.03
N TYR A 47 2.39 -22.14 -8.77
CA TYR A 47 2.46 -20.73 -9.12
C TYR A 47 1.22 -20.28 -9.89
N VAL A 48 0.82 -21.04 -10.91
CA VAL A 48 -0.34 -20.70 -11.72
C VAL A 48 -1.61 -20.67 -10.87
N THR A 49 -1.76 -21.64 -9.99
CA THR A 49 -2.93 -21.71 -9.09
C THR A 49 -2.96 -20.53 -8.14
N ALA A 50 -1.83 -20.22 -7.53
CA ALA A 50 -1.71 -19.07 -6.61
C ALA A 50 -1.96 -17.75 -7.34
N HIS A 51 -1.37 -17.60 -8.52
CA HIS A 51 -1.54 -16.38 -9.32
C HIS A 51 -2.99 -16.17 -9.72
N ARG A 52 -3.68 -17.27 -10.08
CA ARG A 52 -5.11 -17.20 -10.39
C ARG A 52 -5.92 -16.80 -9.17
N ALA A 53 -5.57 -17.32 -8.01
CA ALA A 53 -6.24 -16.96 -6.75
C ALA A 53 -6.11 -15.45 -6.49
N LEU A 54 -4.93 -14.90 -6.73
CA LEU A 54 -4.70 -13.47 -6.49
C LEU A 54 -5.47 -12.56 -7.42
N LYS A 55 -6.00 -13.08 -8.52
CA LYS A 55 -6.83 -12.31 -9.45
C LYS A 55 -8.31 -12.31 -9.07
N GLN A 56 -8.71 -13.14 -8.13
CA GLN A 56 -10.11 -13.17 -7.70
C GLN A 56 -10.48 -11.88 -6.95
N PRO A 57 -11.63 -11.28 -7.24
CA PRO A 57 -12.00 -10.00 -6.62
C PRO A 57 -12.00 -10.02 -5.10
N HIS A 58 -12.52 -11.08 -4.49
CA HIS A 58 -12.59 -11.16 -3.02
C HIS A 58 -11.20 -11.31 -2.40
N VAL A 59 -10.27 -11.95 -3.10
CA VAL A 59 -8.88 -12.08 -2.65
C VAL A 59 -8.17 -10.72 -2.78
N GLN A 60 -8.41 -10.02 -3.88
CA GLN A 60 -7.82 -8.69 -4.07
C GLN A 60 -8.31 -7.70 -3.02
N GLN A 61 -9.59 -7.75 -2.67
CA GLN A 61 -10.12 -6.89 -1.61
C GLN A 61 -9.43 -7.17 -0.28
N TYR A 62 -9.27 -8.43 0.06
CA TYR A 62 -8.59 -8.80 1.28
C TYR A 62 -7.13 -8.32 1.27
N MET A 63 -6.43 -8.49 0.13
CA MET A 63 -5.06 -8.03 -0.01
C MET A 63 -4.96 -6.51 0.17
N MET A 64 -5.84 -5.75 -0.46
CA MET A 64 -5.84 -4.30 -0.33
C MET A 64 -6.08 -3.88 1.12
N GLN A 65 -6.98 -4.57 1.81
CA GLN A 65 -7.24 -4.30 3.22
C GLN A 65 -6.00 -4.57 4.07
N GLN A 66 -5.33 -5.68 3.85
CA GLN A 66 -4.12 -6.03 4.60
C GLN A 66 -2.97 -5.05 4.32
N ILE A 67 -2.82 -4.62 3.06
CA ILE A 67 -1.82 -3.61 2.71
C ILE A 67 -2.12 -2.31 3.43
N ALA A 68 -3.38 -1.87 3.44
CA ALA A 68 -3.75 -0.62 4.11
C ALA A 68 -3.46 -0.68 5.61
N GLU A 69 -3.78 -1.80 6.26
CA GLU A 69 -3.48 -1.99 7.67
C GLU A 69 -1.98 -1.96 7.94
N GLN A 70 -1.21 -2.66 7.12
CA GLN A 70 0.24 -2.72 7.25
C GLN A 70 0.87 -1.32 7.07
N LEU A 71 0.42 -0.57 6.06
CA LEU A 71 0.90 0.79 5.83
C LEU A 71 0.53 1.70 6.99
N GLY A 72 -0.67 1.54 7.56
CA GLY A 72 -1.09 2.34 8.70
C GLY A 72 -0.18 2.16 9.90
N VAL A 73 0.14 0.91 10.24
CA VAL A 73 1.06 0.60 11.35
C VAL A 73 2.44 1.15 11.05
N ASN A 74 2.96 0.90 9.85
CA ASN A 74 4.30 1.35 9.48
C ASN A 74 4.39 2.86 9.35
N ALA A 75 3.32 3.52 8.94
CA ALA A 75 3.28 4.98 8.88
C ALA A 75 3.46 5.59 10.27
N THR A 76 2.86 4.99 11.28
CA THR A 76 3.03 5.45 12.66
C THR A 76 4.49 5.36 13.10
N LEU A 77 5.13 4.23 12.80
CA LEU A 77 6.54 4.03 13.14
C LEU A 77 7.43 4.98 12.36
N ALA A 78 7.15 5.17 11.08
CA ALA A 78 7.92 6.09 10.23
C ALA A 78 7.78 7.53 10.72
N ALA A 79 6.59 7.94 11.09
CA ALA A 79 6.35 9.29 11.62
C ALA A 79 7.16 9.51 12.90
N ALA A 80 7.14 8.54 13.80
CA ALA A 80 7.92 8.62 15.04
C ALA A 80 9.42 8.75 14.75
N LYS A 81 9.91 8.00 13.76
CA LYS A 81 11.32 8.06 13.37
C LYS A 81 11.70 9.42 12.80
N VAL A 82 10.86 9.97 11.93
CA VAL A 82 11.12 11.29 11.35
C VAL A 82 11.14 12.36 12.46
N MET A 83 10.20 12.29 13.38
CA MET A 83 10.16 13.24 14.50
C MET A 83 11.39 13.12 15.40
N SER A 84 11.84 11.89 15.64
CA SER A 84 13.05 11.64 16.41
C SER A 84 14.29 12.22 15.74
N LEU A 85 14.40 12.05 14.41
CA LEU A 85 15.51 12.62 13.64
C LEU A 85 15.48 14.13 13.63
N ALA A 86 14.30 14.74 13.56
CA ALA A 86 14.18 16.19 13.55
C ALA A 86 14.65 16.80 14.87
N SER A 87 14.42 16.11 15.99
CA SER A 87 14.75 16.65 17.31
C SER A 87 16.13 16.23 17.83
N GLY A 88 16.66 15.09 17.40
CA GLY A 88 17.83 14.51 18.01
C GLY A 88 18.91 13.94 17.12
N ALA A 89 18.80 14.09 15.79
CA ALA A 89 19.85 13.60 14.91
C ALA A 89 21.15 14.35 15.15
N LYS A 90 22.28 13.65 15.04
CA LYS A 90 23.59 14.25 15.23
C LYS A 90 23.96 15.23 14.12
N SER A 91 23.46 14.99 12.91
CA SER A 91 23.74 15.85 11.77
C SER A 91 22.66 16.94 11.66
N GLU A 92 23.09 18.20 11.59
CA GLU A 92 22.18 19.32 11.40
C GLU A 92 21.47 19.20 10.08
N TYR A 93 22.13 18.69 9.05
CA TYR A 93 21.52 18.45 7.74
C TYR A 93 20.35 17.46 7.85
N VAL A 94 20.55 16.36 8.57
CA VAL A 94 19.49 15.37 8.78
C VAL A 94 18.34 15.97 9.57
N GLN A 95 18.64 16.77 10.60
CA GLN A 95 17.60 17.46 11.36
C GLN A 95 16.78 18.39 10.47
N LEU A 96 17.45 19.14 9.59
CA LEU A 96 16.77 20.04 8.68
C LEU A 96 15.89 19.26 7.69
N GLN A 97 16.41 18.19 7.11
CA GLN A 97 15.66 17.37 6.16
C GLN A 97 14.42 16.76 6.83
N ALA A 98 14.58 16.23 8.03
CA ALA A 98 13.47 15.63 8.77
C ALA A 98 12.42 16.70 9.13
N SER A 99 12.86 17.88 9.54
CA SER A 99 11.95 18.97 9.88
C SER A 99 11.18 19.45 8.66
N GLN A 100 11.86 19.57 7.51
CA GLN A 100 11.20 19.92 6.26
C GLN A 100 10.17 18.88 5.86
N ASP A 101 10.50 17.59 6.03
CA ASP A 101 9.58 16.52 5.71
C ASP A 101 8.32 16.61 6.58
N ILE A 102 8.48 16.90 7.87
CA ILE A 102 7.34 17.08 8.78
C ILE A 102 6.45 18.23 8.31
N LEU A 103 7.06 19.36 7.99
CA LEU A 103 6.33 20.53 7.52
C LEU A 103 5.59 20.26 6.22
N ASP A 104 6.24 19.55 5.29
CA ASP A 104 5.63 19.17 4.02
C ASP A 104 4.40 18.30 4.23
N ARG A 105 4.51 17.30 5.09
CA ARG A 105 3.40 16.39 5.38
C ARG A 105 2.27 17.07 6.13
N ALA A 106 2.60 18.11 6.90
CA ALA A 106 1.60 18.89 7.64
C ALA A 106 0.92 19.93 6.74
N GLY A 107 1.33 20.06 5.48
CA GLY A 107 0.69 20.97 4.55
C GLY A 107 1.33 22.34 4.46
N PHE A 108 2.51 22.52 5.02
CA PHE A 108 3.21 23.81 5.00
C PHE A 108 4.23 23.90 3.86
N LYS A 109 4.16 22.97 2.91
CA LYS A 109 5.03 22.98 1.75
C LYS A 109 4.59 24.06 0.77
N PRO A 110 5.52 24.86 0.21
CA PRO A 110 5.18 25.79 -0.85
C PRO A 110 4.58 25.04 -2.05
N ILE A 111 3.64 25.67 -2.73
CA ILE A 111 3.00 25.07 -3.89
C ILE A 111 4.05 24.89 -4.99
N ASP A 112 4.15 23.67 -5.51
CA ASP A 112 5.02 23.36 -6.63
C ASP A 112 4.41 23.93 -7.90
N ARG A 113 5.16 24.78 -8.59
CA ARG A 113 4.69 25.41 -9.83
C ARG A 113 4.35 24.36 -10.89
N SER A 114 5.11 23.29 -10.95
CA SER A 114 4.84 22.22 -11.91
C SER A 114 3.48 21.58 -11.65
N GLN A 115 3.14 21.34 -10.39
CA GLN A 115 1.85 20.78 -10.00
C GLN A 115 0.71 21.74 -10.33
N VAL A 116 0.91 23.01 -10.04
CA VAL A 116 -0.08 24.05 -10.34
C VAL A 116 -0.32 24.14 -11.85
N GLN A 117 0.76 24.09 -12.65
CA GLN A 117 0.65 24.11 -14.10
C GLN A 117 -0.14 22.93 -14.64
N VAL A 118 0.16 21.73 -14.17
CA VAL A 118 -0.57 20.54 -14.61
C VAL A 118 -2.06 20.63 -14.25
N ALA A 119 -2.37 21.07 -13.05
CA ALA A 119 -3.75 21.28 -12.64
C ALA A 119 -4.42 22.39 -13.46
N GLY A 120 -3.70 23.47 -13.72
CA GLY A 120 -4.20 24.56 -14.55
C GLY A 120 -4.45 24.13 -15.98
N ASP A 121 -3.53 23.38 -16.56
CA ASP A 121 -3.68 22.87 -17.92
C ASP A 121 -4.89 21.96 -18.05
N ILE A 122 -5.07 21.06 -17.09
CA ILE A 122 -6.25 20.18 -17.07
C ILE A 122 -7.54 21.00 -16.96
N LYS A 123 -7.54 21.98 -16.10
CA LYS A 123 -8.70 22.84 -15.90
C LYS A 123 -9.03 23.64 -17.17
N VAL A 124 -8.02 24.20 -17.82
CA VAL A 124 -8.18 24.94 -19.06
C VAL A 124 -8.74 24.03 -20.16
N SER A 125 -8.25 22.80 -20.24
CA SER A 125 -8.75 21.83 -21.22
C SER A 125 -10.22 21.53 -21.01
N ILE A 126 -10.64 21.42 -19.76
CA ILE A 126 -12.04 21.19 -19.42
C ILE A 126 -12.89 22.40 -19.82
N ASP A 127 -12.41 23.61 -19.53
CA ASP A 127 -13.14 24.85 -19.83
C ASP A 127 -13.29 25.05 -21.35
N LEU A 128 -12.30 24.65 -22.12
CA LEU A 128 -12.32 24.80 -23.58
C LEU A 128 -13.05 23.65 -24.28
N GLY A 129 -13.18 22.54 -23.61
CA GLY A 129 -13.76 21.33 -24.14
C GLY A 129 -15.21 21.17 -23.86
#